data_c719f1f20b6df9e846a01ce71ddb115a
#
_entry.id   c719f1f20b6df9e846a01ce71ddb115a
#
_cell.length_a   1.000
_cell.length_b   1.000
_cell.length_c   1.000
_cell.angle_alpha   90.00
_cell.angle_beta   90.00
_cell.angle_gamma   90.00
#
_symmetry.space_group_name_H-M   'P 1'
#
loop_
_entity.id
_entity.type
_entity.pdbx_description
1 polymer ?
#
loop_
_entity_poly.entity_id
_entity_poly.type
_entity_poly.pdbx_seq_one_letter_code
_entity_poly.pdbx_strand_id
1 'polypeptide(L)'
;VLSQEYVVYAGACTLGLEFNMSKPPFDNLKVREAFAYGFDREGFARDALQGTVIPTLTWIPDGYPGYDAEEDRFAYDPEKAKAALAEAGYPNGEGLPEIKYSYSSSNPANQGRAEYLAQMYQKSLGINLVLDPVEATTLTNLRKSAETHPNVLGGWCADYPDPQNW
;
A
#
# COMPACT_ATOMS: atom_id res chain seq x y z
N VAL A 1 -21.02 -24.16 -10.02
CA VAL A 1 -20.20 -25.39 -10.15
C VAL A 1 -18.73 -25.05 -10.00
N LEU A 2 -18.20 -24.01 -10.66
CA LEU A 2 -16.77 -23.65 -10.60
C LEU A 2 -16.32 -23.05 -9.26
N SER A 3 -17.24 -22.50 -8.45
CA SER A 3 -16.89 -21.89 -7.14
C SER A 3 -16.40 -22.92 -6.08
N GLN A 4 -16.69 -24.21 -6.27
CA GLN A 4 -16.22 -25.27 -5.37
C GLN A 4 -14.84 -25.82 -5.74
N GLU A 5 -14.33 -25.44 -6.92
CA GLU A 5 -13.03 -25.88 -7.43
C GLU A 5 -11.96 -24.79 -7.34
N TYR A 6 -12.35 -23.57 -6.92
CA TYR A 6 -11.44 -22.44 -6.79
C TYR A 6 -10.78 -22.44 -5.42
N VAL A 7 -9.47 -22.62 -5.39
CA VAL A 7 -8.67 -22.55 -4.16
C VAL A 7 -7.73 -21.36 -4.25
N VAL A 8 -7.79 -20.49 -3.23
CA VAL A 8 -6.84 -19.39 -3.05
C VAL A 8 -5.73 -19.87 -2.11
N TYR A 9 -4.50 -19.72 -2.51
CA TYR A 9 -3.33 -19.97 -1.68
C TYR A 9 -2.33 -18.81 -1.80
N ALA A 10 -1.51 -18.62 -0.76
CA ALA A 10 -0.49 -17.58 -0.77
C ALA A 10 0.52 -17.86 -1.89
N GLY A 11 0.76 -16.84 -2.71
CA GLY A 11 1.79 -16.90 -3.75
C GLY A 11 3.15 -16.40 -3.24
N ALA A 12 4.16 -16.51 -4.09
CA ALA A 12 5.52 -16.04 -3.81
C ALA A 12 5.70 -14.52 -3.92
N CYS A 13 4.61 -13.76 -3.91
CA CYS A 13 4.67 -12.30 -4.11
C CYS A 13 3.94 -11.57 -2.99
N THR A 14 4.53 -10.51 -2.49
CA THR A 14 3.85 -9.54 -1.62
C THR A 14 3.76 -8.20 -2.33
N LEU A 15 2.57 -7.61 -2.32
CA LEU A 15 2.29 -6.29 -2.84
C LEU A 15 2.08 -5.33 -1.66
N GLY A 16 2.58 -4.12 -1.78
CA GLY A 16 2.44 -3.09 -0.75
C GLY A 16 2.57 -1.69 -1.29
N LEU A 17 2.22 -0.72 -0.46
CA LEU A 17 2.55 0.67 -0.72
C LEU A 17 4.00 0.94 -0.32
N GLU A 18 4.79 1.44 -1.25
CA GLU A 18 6.17 1.83 -0.99
C GLU A 18 6.22 3.32 -0.67
N PHE A 19 6.93 3.76 0.34
CA PHE A 19 7.08 5.16 0.72
C PHE A 19 8.48 5.68 0.38
N ASN A 20 8.56 6.80 -0.31
CA ASN A 20 9.83 7.50 -0.51
C ASN A 20 10.26 8.23 0.76
N MET A 21 11.00 7.54 1.61
CA MET A 21 11.45 8.06 2.91
C MET A 21 12.48 9.20 2.81
N SER A 22 12.99 9.52 1.63
CA SER A 22 13.92 10.63 1.43
C SER A 22 13.23 11.97 1.21
N LYS A 23 11.90 11.98 1.12
CA LYS A 23 11.10 13.18 0.80
C LYS A 23 9.96 13.39 1.79
N PRO A 24 9.66 14.67 2.15
CA PRO A 24 8.44 14.99 2.88
C PRO A 24 7.19 14.56 2.09
N PRO A 25 6.12 14.16 2.80
CA PRO A 25 6.04 14.01 4.25
C PRO A 25 6.46 12.62 4.78
N PHE A 26 6.94 11.72 3.92
CA PHE A 26 7.26 10.33 4.28
C PHE A 26 8.66 10.13 4.91
N ASP A 27 9.47 11.18 5.03
CA ASP A 27 10.62 11.25 5.92
C ASP A 27 10.20 11.19 7.40
N ASN A 28 8.99 11.65 7.74
CA ASN A 28 8.42 11.54 9.08
C ASN A 28 7.82 10.15 9.34
N LEU A 29 8.32 9.47 10.38
CA LEU A 29 7.84 8.15 10.80
C LEU A 29 6.33 8.14 11.10
N LYS A 30 5.83 9.18 11.79
CA LYS A 30 4.42 9.26 12.19
C LYS A 30 3.46 9.38 11.00
N VAL A 31 3.90 10.01 9.91
CA VAL A 31 3.14 10.01 8.66
C VAL A 31 3.06 8.59 8.08
N ARG A 32 4.18 7.85 8.07
CA ARG A 32 4.17 6.46 7.58
C ARG A 32 3.29 5.55 8.43
N GLU A 33 3.35 5.69 9.77
CA GLU A 33 2.45 4.98 10.69
C GLU A 33 0.98 5.29 10.41
N ALA A 34 0.64 6.58 10.20
CA ALA A 34 -0.71 6.99 9.86
C ALA A 34 -1.23 6.33 8.59
N PHE A 35 -0.40 6.28 7.55
CA PHE A 35 -0.75 5.60 6.31
C PHE A 35 -0.87 4.09 6.46
N ALA A 36 -0.04 3.47 7.30
CA ALA A 36 -0.10 2.03 7.57
C ALA A 36 -1.37 1.64 8.33
N TYR A 37 -1.73 2.38 9.38
CA TYR A 37 -2.99 2.17 10.12
C TYR A 37 -4.23 2.54 9.30
N GLY A 38 -4.12 3.54 8.42
CA GLY A 38 -5.23 3.98 7.56
C GLY A 38 -5.53 3.08 6.38
N PHE A 39 -4.71 2.06 6.12
CA PHE A 39 -4.83 1.15 4.98
C PHE A 39 -5.69 -0.07 5.32
N ASP A 40 -6.95 -0.08 4.87
CA ASP A 40 -7.86 -1.23 4.95
C ASP A 40 -7.47 -2.30 3.93
N ARG A 41 -6.59 -3.21 4.34
CA ARG A 41 -6.07 -4.29 3.47
C ARG A 41 -7.15 -5.25 3.03
N GLU A 42 -8.07 -5.58 3.92
CA GLU A 42 -9.17 -6.51 3.62
C GLU A 42 -10.15 -5.89 2.63
N GLY A 43 -10.55 -4.64 2.86
CA GLY A 43 -11.39 -3.89 1.94
C GLY A 43 -10.73 -3.74 0.57
N PHE A 44 -9.44 -3.40 0.53
CA PHE A 44 -8.70 -3.27 -0.71
C PHE A 44 -8.59 -4.60 -1.46
N ALA A 45 -8.27 -5.70 -0.78
CA ALA A 45 -8.19 -7.03 -1.37
C ALA A 45 -9.55 -7.48 -1.94
N ARG A 46 -10.63 -7.28 -1.17
CA ARG A 46 -11.99 -7.70 -1.56
C ARG A 46 -12.53 -6.85 -2.72
N ASP A 47 -12.48 -5.52 -2.59
CA ASP A 47 -13.24 -4.61 -3.45
C ASP A 47 -12.42 -4.10 -4.64
N ALA A 48 -11.14 -3.73 -4.43
CA ALA A 48 -10.27 -3.23 -5.49
C ALA A 48 -9.55 -4.35 -6.26
N LEU A 49 -9.24 -5.46 -5.59
CA LEU A 49 -8.54 -6.61 -6.18
C LEU A 49 -9.44 -7.84 -6.37
N GLN A 50 -10.77 -7.68 -6.14
CA GLN A 50 -11.79 -8.70 -6.41
C GLN A 50 -11.52 -10.06 -5.74
N GLY A 51 -10.90 -10.05 -4.55
CA GLY A 51 -10.58 -11.26 -3.79
C GLY A 51 -9.49 -12.14 -4.42
N THR A 52 -8.70 -11.60 -5.34
CA THR A 52 -7.62 -12.35 -6.01
C THR A 52 -6.32 -12.42 -5.21
N VAL A 53 -6.27 -11.76 -4.05
CA VAL A 53 -5.11 -11.74 -3.15
C VAL A 53 -5.54 -12.02 -1.72
N ILE A 54 -4.60 -12.50 -0.91
CA ILE A 54 -4.76 -12.69 0.54
C ILE A 54 -4.18 -11.45 1.23
N PRO A 55 -4.98 -10.70 2.03
CA PRO A 55 -4.45 -9.58 2.80
C PRO A 55 -3.47 -10.07 3.87
N THR A 56 -2.38 -9.33 4.09
CA THR A 56 -1.38 -9.65 5.10
C THR A 56 -0.86 -8.39 5.78
N LEU A 57 -0.37 -8.54 7.01
CA LEU A 57 0.35 -7.49 7.77
C LEU A 57 1.87 -7.67 7.69
N THR A 58 2.32 -8.81 7.16
CA THR A 58 3.73 -9.14 7.00
C THR A 58 4.23 -8.90 5.58
N TRP A 59 5.52 -8.61 5.44
CA TRP A 59 6.18 -8.56 4.14
C TRP A 59 6.44 -9.97 3.58
N ILE A 60 6.84 -10.90 4.46
CA ILE A 60 6.98 -12.31 4.11
C ILE A 60 5.60 -12.96 4.07
N PRO A 61 5.15 -13.55 2.94
CA PRO A 61 3.82 -14.15 2.85
C PRO A 61 3.72 -15.48 3.59
N ASP A 62 2.49 -15.88 3.89
CA ASP A 62 2.19 -17.18 4.48
C ASP A 62 2.78 -18.33 3.64
N GLY A 63 3.25 -19.36 4.32
CA GLY A 63 3.92 -20.52 3.72
C GLY A 63 5.41 -20.34 3.46
N TYR A 64 5.99 -19.15 3.73
CA TYR A 64 7.42 -18.91 3.62
C TYR A 64 8.10 -18.87 4.99
N PRO A 65 9.36 -19.35 5.10
CA PRO A 65 10.13 -19.25 6.32
C PRO A 65 10.28 -17.79 6.74
N GLY A 66 10.03 -17.51 8.03
CA GLY A 66 10.06 -16.13 8.57
C GLY A 66 8.71 -15.41 8.54
N TYR A 67 7.64 -16.05 8.02
CA TYR A 67 6.28 -15.52 8.19
C TYR A 67 5.89 -15.51 9.67
N ASP A 68 5.31 -14.39 10.10
CA ASP A 68 4.79 -14.21 11.46
C ASP A 68 3.26 -14.06 11.41
N ALA A 69 2.55 -15.10 11.80
CA ALA A 69 1.09 -15.10 11.82
C ALA A 69 0.48 -14.20 12.91
N GLU A 70 1.28 -13.84 13.93
CA GLU A 70 0.84 -13.00 15.06
C GLU A 70 1.13 -11.51 14.85
N GLU A 71 1.65 -11.12 13.67
CA GLU A 71 1.93 -9.72 13.36
C GLU A 71 0.64 -8.90 13.24
N ASP A 72 0.45 -7.96 14.15
CA ASP A 72 -0.74 -7.10 14.21
C ASP A 72 -0.43 -5.59 14.32
N ARG A 73 0.86 -5.22 14.35
CA ARG A 73 1.30 -3.84 14.64
C ARG A 73 0.64 -2.77 13.81
N PHE A 74 0.30 -3.06 12.57
CA PHE A 74 -0.33 -2.11 11.65
C PHE A 74 -1.69 -2.61 11.14
N ALA A 75 -2.44 -3.32 11.98
CA ALA A 75 -3.83 -3.63 11.71
C ALA A 75 -4.63 -2.35 11.43
N TYR A 76 -5.62 -2.43 10.55
CA TYR A 76 -6.43 -1.28 10.17
C TYR A 76 -7.11 -0.64 11.37
N ASP A 77 -6.78 0.62 11.65
CA ASP A 77 -7.30 1.39 12.77
C ASP A 77 -7.33 2.88 12.38
N PRO A 78 -8.46 3.39 11.86
CA PRO A 78 -8.57 4.78 11.43
C PRO A 78 -8.35 5.80 12.56
N GLU A 79 -8.64 5.44 13.82
CA GLU A 79 -8.45 6.35 14.95
C GLU A 79 -6.96 6.47 15.31
N LYS A 80 -6.22 5.34 15.32
CA LYS A 80 -4.75 5.38 15.44
C LYS A 80 -4.11 6.10 14.25
N ALA A 81 -4.66 5.92 13.04
CA ALA A 81 -4.18 6.59 11.85
C ALA A 81 -4.27 8.13 11.99
N LYS A 82 -5.41 8.65 12.43
CA LYS A 82 -5.63 10.08 12.67
C LYS A 82 -4.75 10.60 13.82
N ALA A 83 -4.62 9.84 14.90
CA ALA A 83 -3.76 10.20 16.02
C ALA A 83 -2.29 10.33 15.58
N ALA A 84 -1.77 9.35 14.84
CA ALA A 84 -0.41 9.39 14.32
C ALA A 84 -0.18 10.58 13.35
N LEU A 85 -1.18 10.90 12.52
CA LEU A 85 -1.11 12.05 11.62
C LEU A 85 -1.10 13.37 12.39
N ALA A 86 -1.88 13.48 13.46
CA ALA A 86 -1.87 14.63 14.35
C ALA A 86 -0.54 14.78 15.12
N GLU A 87 0.04 13.67 15.61
CA GLU A 87 1.38 13.64 16.21
C GLU A 87 2.48 14.08 15.22
N ALA A 88 2.28 13.82 13.92
CA ALA A 88 3.17 14.28 12.87
C ALA A 88 3.06 15.80 12.60
N GLY A 89 2.09 16.48 13.21
CA GLY A 89 1.83 17.91 13.01
C GLY A 89 0.76 18.22 11.95
N TYR A 90 0.00 17.23 11.49
CA TYR A 90 -1.01 17.36 10.43
C TYR A 90 -2.41 16.87 10.90
N PRO A 91 -3.01 17.49 11.93
CA PRO A 91 -4.32 17.06 12.43
C PRO A 91 -5.36 17.14 11.30
N ASN A 92 -6.10 16.04 11.08
CA ASN A 92 -7.06 15.90 9.97
C ASN A 92 -6.48 16.18 8.56
N GLY A 93 -5.16 16.05 8.40
CA GLY A 93 -4.47 16.36 7.14
C GLY A 93 -4.18 17.84 6.90
N GLU A 94 -4.50 18.74 7.85
CA GLU A 94 -4.23 20.17 7.72
C GLU A 94 -2.74 20.46 7.63
N GLY A 95 -2.35 21.22 6.59
CA GLY A 95 -0.94 21.58 6.34
C GLY A 95 -0.10 20.45 5.73
N LEU A 96 -0.67 19.25 5.51
CA LEU A 96 0.03 18.18 4.83
C LEU A 96 0.35 18.59 3.37
N PRO A 97 1.59 18.39 2.91
CA PRO A 97 1.93 18.62 1.50
C PRO A 97 1.07 17.79 0.56
N GLU A 98 0.89 18.26 -0.67
CA GLU A 98 0.23 17.47 -1.70
C GLU A 98 0.90 16.10 -1.87
N ILE A 99 0.12 15.05 -1.78
CA ILE A 99 0.59 13.68 -1.94
C ILE A 99 0.10 13.13 -3.28
N LYS A 100 1.04 12.95 -4.20
CA LYS A 100 0.78 12.28 -5.47
C LYS A 100 0.86 10.78 -5.31
N TYR A 101 -0.06 10.08 -5.92
CA TYR A 101 -0.02 8.64 -6.11
C TYR A 101 0.18 8.33 -7.58
N SER A 102 1.42 8.04 -7.97
CA SER A 102 1.75 7.68 -9.34
C SER A 102 1.47 6.20 -9.59
N TYR A 103 0.80 5.89 -10.68
CA TYR A 103 0.49 4.53 -11.08
C TYR A 103 0.61 4.34 -12.59
N SER A 104 0.88 3.10 -13.02
CA SER A 104 0.97 2.80 -14.46
C SER A 104 -0.40 2.89 -15.13
N SER A 105 -0.50 3.75 -16.14
CA SER A 105 -1.67 3.89 -17.01
C SER A 105 -1.79 2.77 -18.06
N SER A 106 -0.78 1.90 -18.19
CA SER A 106 -0.76 0.82 -19.17
C SER A 106 -1.78 -0.29 -18.91
N ASN A 107 -2.30 -0.38 -17.67
CA ASN A 107 -3.36 -1.31 -17.30
C ASN A 107 -4.58 -0.54 -16.80
N PRO A 108 -5.74 -0.60 -17.47
CA PRO A 108 -6.94 0.12 -17.04
C PRO A 108 -7.41 -0.20 -15.62
N ALA A 109 -7.15 -1.42 -15.11
CA ALA A 109 -7.50 -1.78 -13.74
C ALA A 109 -6.75 -0.96 -12.69
N ASN A 110 -5.60 -0.39 -13.01
CA ASN A 110 -4.82 0.41 -12.07
C ASN A 110 -5.51 1.73 -11.72
N GLN A 111 -6.29 2.30 -12.62
CA GLN A 111 -7.09 3.49 -12.34
C GLN A 111 -8.11 3.21 -11.23
N GLY A 112 -8.91 2.15 -11.36
CA GLY A 112 -9.91 1.79 -10.34
C GLY A 112 -9.27 1.49 -8.98
N ARG A 113 -8.10 0.86 -8.96
CA ARG A 113 -7.32 0.62 -7.73
C ARG A 113 -6.84 1.92 -7.10
N ALA A 114 -6.35 2.85 -7.91
CA ALA A 114 -5.89 4.16 -7.45
C ALA A 114 -7.05 5.01 -6.90
N GLU A 115 -8.20 5.00 -7.55
CA GLU A 115 -9.41 5.69 -7.09
C GLU A 115 -9.92 5.11 -5.77
N TYR A 116 -9.93 3.78 -5.63
CA TYR A 116 -10.28 3.13 -4.37
C TYR A 116 -9.33 3.52 -3.24
N LEU A 117 -8.02 3.51 -3.50
CA LEU A 117 -7.00 3.91 -2.54
C LEU A 117 -7.19 5.36 -2.09
N ALA A 118 -7.47 6.27 -3.02
CA ALA A 118 -7.72 7.68 -2.70
C ALA A 118 -8.96 7.85 -1.81
N GLN A 119 -10.06 7.16 -2.13
CA GLN A 119 -11.29 7.18 -1.32
C GLN A 119 -11.06 6.59 0.09
N MET A 120 -10.28 5.52 0.18
CA MET A 120 -9.94 4.89 1.44
C MET A 120 -9.16 5.83 2.36
N TYR A 121 -8.13 6.53 1.86
CA TYR A 121 -7.37 7.49 2.65
C TYR A 121 -8.15 8.78 2.93
N GLN A 122 -9.03 9.18 2.03
CA GLN A 122 -9.97 10.27 2.34
C GLN A 122 -10.87 9.91 3.52
N LYS A 123 -11.36 8.67 3.58
CA LYS A 123 -12.22 8.19 4.67
C LYS A 123 -11.44 8.00 5.98
N SER A 124 -10.27 7.38 5.93
CA SER A 124 -9.50 7.02 7.14
C SER A 124 -8.68 8.17 7.72
N LEU A 125 -8.13 9.05 6.89
CA LEU A 125 -7.22 10.13 7.29
C LEU A 125 -7.74 11.55 6.99
N GLY A 126 -8.81 11.70 6.19
CA GLY A 126 -9.28 13.00 5.73
C GLY A 126 -8.40 13.64 4.65
N ILE A 127 -7.48 12.90 4.04
CA ILE A 127 -6.54 13.42 3.05
C ILE A 127 -6.97 13.10 1.62
N ASN A 128 -6.59 13.96 0.68
CA ASN A 128 -6.79 13.75 -0.74
C ASN A 128 -5.48 13.34 -1.41
N LEU A 129 -5.47 12.17 -2.06
CA LEU A 129 -4.37 11.78 -2.93
C LEU A 129 -4.60 12.37 -4.33
N VAL A 130 -3.56 12.96 -4.90
CA VAL A 130 -3.56 13.38 -6.30
C VAL A 130 -3.16 12.19 -7.16
N LEU A 131 -4.09 11.69 -7.95
CA LEU A 131 -3.86 10.55 -8.84
C LEU A 131 -3.04 10.98 -10.06
N ASP A 132 -1.91 10.33 -10.27
CA ASP A 132 -0.92 10.65 -11.29
C ASP A 132 -0.70 9.44 -12.22
N PRO A 133 -1.54 9.27 -13.26
CA PRO A 133 -1.37 8.20 -14.24
C PRO A 133 -0.15 8.48 -15.12
N VAL A 134 0.83 7.60 -15.08
CA VAL A 134 2.04 7.70 -15.90
C VAL A 134 2.25 6.43 -16.73
N GLU A 135 3.02 6.56 -17.81
CA GLU A 135 3.42 5.43 -18.63
C GLU A 135 4.36 4.50 -17.83
N ALA A 136 4.31 3.18 -18.09
CA ALA A 136 5.02 2.17 -17.30
C ALA A 136 6.55 2.38 -17.23
N THR A 137 7.15 2.77 -18.35
CA THR A 137 8.60 3.05 -18.42
C THR A 137 8.95 4.29 -17.62
N THR A 138 8.11 5.33 -17.70
CA THR A 138 8.26 6.55 -16.90
C THR A 138 8.19 6.23 -15.42
N LEU A 139 7.20 5.45 -14.99
CA LEU A 139 7.04 5.02 -13.60
C LEU A 139 8.27 4.27 -13.09
N THR A 140 8.80 3.34 -13.89
CA THR A 140 10.01 2.58 -13.59
C THR A 140 11.22 3.50 -13.40
N ASN A 141 11.38 4.51 -14.26
CA ASN A 141 12.48 5.47 -14.17
C ASN A 141 12.33 6.37 -12.95
N LEU A 142 11.13 6.85 -12.65
CA LEU A 142 10.84 7.62 -11.43
C LEU A 142 11.22 6.82 -10.17
N ARG A 143 10.85 5.57 -10.07
CA ARG A 143 11.20 4.70 -8.94
C ARG A 143 12.71 4.55 -8.77
N LYS A 144 13.46 4.34 -9.87
CA LYS A 144 14.92 4.22 -9.85
C LYS A 144 15.63 5.50 -9.45
N SER A 145 15.07 6.65 -9.77
CA SER A 145 15.64 7.97 -9.45
C SER A 145 15.22 8.51 -8.09
N ALA A 146 14.41 7.78 -7.32
CA ALA A 146 13.78 8.24 -6.09
C ALA A 146 12.97 9.56 -6.26
N GLU A 147 12.49 9.83 -7.46
CA GLU A 147 11.68 11.02 -7.77
C GLU A 147 10.19 10.81 -7.54
N THR A 148 9.77 9.57 -7.27
CA THR A 148 8.36 9.27 -6.96
C THR A 148 7.96 9.90 -5.63
N HIS A 149 6.75 10.43 -5.63
CA HIS A 149 5.99 10.74 -4.42
C HIS A 149 5.00 9.61 -4.16
N PRO A 150 4.67 9.38 -2.89
CA PRO A 150 4.51 8.05 -2.35
C PRO A 150 3.76 7.27 -3.34
N ASN A 151 4.35 6.67 -4.15
CA ASN A 151 4.28 5.34 -4.33
C ASN A 151 3.33 4.67 -5.20
N VAL A 152 3.78 3.81 -5.63
CA VAL A 152 3.38 2.72 -6.46
C VAL A 152 2.88 1.62 -5.56
N LEU A 153 1.80 0.97 -5.94
CA LEU A 153 1.62 -0.39 -5.52
C LEU A 153 2.84 -1.16 -6.03
N GLY A 154 3.84 -1.25 -5.19
CA GLY A 154 5.07 -1.99 -5.45
C GLY A 154 4.96 -3.39 -4.89
N GLY A 155 5.95 -4.21 -5.12
CA GLY A 155 5.98 -5.54 -4.55
C GLY A 155 7.24 -6.28 -4.89
N TRP A 156 7.38 -7.42 -4.23
CA TRP A 156 8.47 -8.34 -4.44
C TRP A 156 7.91 -9.75 -4.64
N CYS A 157 8.51 -10.50 -5.54
CA CYS A 157 8.26 -11.93 -5.69
C CYS A 157 9.54 -12.67 -5.35
N ALA A 158 9.46 -13.68 -4.49
CA ALA A 158 10.63 -14.46 -4.11
C ALA A 158 11.20 -15.23 -5.30
N ASP A 159 12.51 -15.11 -5.48
CA ASP A 159 13.26 -15.91 -6.45
C ASP A 159 13.55 -17.32 -5.91
N TYR A 160 13.60 -17.44 -4.58
CA TYR A 160 13.83 -18.73 -3.86
C TYR A 160 13.20 -18.64 -2.46
N PRO A 161 12.86 -19.80 -1.85
CA PRO A 161 12.14 -19.86 -0.58
C PRO A 161 13.06 -19.70 0.64
N ASP A 162 13.65 -18.52 0.81
CA ASP A 162 14.50 -18.17 1.95
C ASP A 162 14.11 -16.77 2.46
N PRO A 163 14.09 -16.52 3.78
CA PRO A 163 13.80 -15.20 4.34
C PRO A 163 14.72 -14.08 3.85
N GLN A 164 15.93 -14.40 3.46
CA GLN A 164 16.90 -13.43 2.91
C GLN A 164 16.42 -12.81 1.60
N ASN A 165 15.50 -13.47 0.89
CA ASN A 165 14.95 -12.99 -0.38
C ASN A 165 13.93 -11.87 -0.20
N TRP A 166 13.41 -11.68 1.01
CA TRP A 166 12.41 -10.68 1.40
C TRP A 166 13.08 -9.51 2.13
#